data_040b506bedf33f353a9017810282be6b
#
_entry.id   040b506bedf33f353a9017810282be6b
#
_cell.length_a   1.000
_cell.length_b   1.000
_cell.length_c   1.000
_cell.angle_alpha   90.00
_cell.angle_beta   90.00
_cell.angle_gamma   90.00
#
_symmetry.space_group_name_H-M   'P 1'
#
loop_
_entity.id
_entity.type
_entity.pdbx_description
1 polymer ?
#
loop_
_entity_poly.entity_id
_entity_poly.type
_entity_poly.pdbx_seq_one_letter_code
_entity_poly.pdbx_strand_id
1 'polypeptide(L)'
;PFSEIIIAKLDLLDFETFQEYDSGIKCYIKSDLLNMKKLKFVLNNLSQQTNLEYSSSVMPDKNWNEEWEKNFNPIEINSKCYIRSSFHKPNNNFKDEIIITPKMSFGTGHHETTFLMINEMYNLSFDNKSVLDVGCGTGILSILSSKKNAKKIIGIDIDNWAYQNSIENSKLNSIENIDFIEGEIDLVD
;
A
#
# COMPACT_ATOMS: atom_id res chain seq x y z
N PRO A 1 19.38 -2.89 30.00
CA PRO A 1 19.76 -4.22 29.53
C PRO A 1 20.85 -4.11 28.46
N PHE A 2 21.56 -5.22 28.21
CA PHE A 2 22.72 -5.20 27.31
C PHE A 2 22.34 -4.90 25.85
N SER A 3 21.11 -5.23 25.45
CA SER A 3 20.54 -4.89 24.14
C SER A 3 20.57 -3.40 23.82
N GLU A 4 20.21 -2.56 24.77
CA GLU A 4 20.23 -1.09 24.58
C GLU A 4 21.65 -0.58 24.32
N ILE A 5 22.66 -1.18 24.97
CA ILE A 5 24.07 -0.81 24.75
C ILE A 5 24.52 -1.21 23.34
N ILE A 6 24.11 -2.39 22.86
CA ILE A 6 24.40 -2.86 21.50
C ILE A 6 23.74 -1.91 20.48
N ILE A 7 22.46 -1.60 20.65
CA ILE A 7 21.71 -0.70 19.79
C ILE A 7 22.41 0.66 19.71
N ALA A 8 22.70 1.27 20.86
CA ALA A 8 23.35 2.58 20.89
C ALA A 8 24.75 2.59 20.24
N LYS A 9 25.49 1.47 20.29
CA LYS A 9 26.81 1.35 19.64
C LYS A 9 26.70 1.12 18.14
N LEU A 10 25.69 0.39 17.68
CA LEU A 10 25.47 0.12 16.27
C LEU A 10 24.82 1.29 15.55
N ASP A 11 23.97 2.05 16.23
CA ASP A 11 23.40 3.32 15.72
C ASP A 11 24.51 4.30 15.30
N LEU A 12 25.59 4.39 16.08
CA LEU A 12 26.78 5.18 15.74
C LEU A 12 27.57 4.66 14.51
N LEU A 13 27.19 3.52 13.96
CA LEU A 13 27.77 2.89 12.77
C LEU A 13 26.79 2.89 11.59
N ASP A 14 25.80 3.78 11.58
CA ASP A 14 24.80 3.96 10.53
C ASP A 14 23.82 2.75 10.38
N PHE A 15 23.61 1.95 11.43
CA PHE A 15 22.53 0.98 11.45
C PHE A 15 21.20 1.71 11.68
N GLU A 16 20.21 1.47 10.82
CA GLU A 16 18.96 2.25 10.78
C GLU A 16 17.77 1.52 11.45
N THR A 17 17.82 0.18 11.53
CA THR A 17 16.68 -0.61 12.02
C THR A 17 17.16 -1.68 12.98
N PHE A 18 16.44 -1.80 14.11
CA PHE A 18 16.72 -2.75 15.16
C PHE A 18 15.45 -3.52 15.50
N GLN A 19 15.53 -4.85 15.54
CA GLN A 19 14.42 -5.72 15.90
C GLN A 19 14.86 -6.66 17.02
N GLU A 20 14.24 -6.50 18.19
CA GLU A 20 14.54 -7.32 19.35
C GLU A 20 13.73 -8.63 19.34
N TYR A 21 14.35 -9.70 19.83
CA TYR A 21 13.77 -11.03 20.01
C TYR A 21 14.21 -11.55 21.38
N ASP A 22 13.55 -12.59 21.88
CA ASP A 22 13.93 -13.23 23.14
C ASP A 22 15.39 -13.73 23.15
N SER A 23 15.95 -14.07 21.98
CA SER A 23 17.30 -14.63 21.81
C SER A 23 18.34 -13.63 21.31
N GLY A 24 17.99 -12.37 21.05
CA GLY A 24 18.94 -11.38 20.55
C GLY A 24 18.33 -10.24 19.73
N ILE A 25 19.17 -9.57 18.93
CA ILE A 25 18.79 -8.41 18.14
C ILE A 25 19.16 -8.63 16.68
N LYS A 26 18.26 -8.35 15.76
CA LYS A 26 18.58 -8.15 14.34
C LYS A 26 18.77 -6.69 14.07
N CYS A 27 19.86 -6.35 13.41
CA CYS A 27 20.23 -4.98 13.06
C CYS A 27 20.45 -4.89 11.57
N TYR A 28 19.96 -3.83 10.95
CA TYR A 28 20.01 -3.65 9.52
C TYR A 28 20.78 -2.39 9.14
N ILE A 29 21.58 -2.50 8.10
CA ILE A 29 22.39 -1.41 7.54
C ILE A 29 22.43 -1.54 6.03
N LYS A 30 22.47 -0.43 5.31
CA LYS A 30 22.70 -0.44 3.86
C LYS A 30 24.09 -0.98 3.55
N SER A 31 24.21 -1.81 2.52
CA SER A 31 25.46 -2.50 2.19
C SER A 31 26.61 -1.55 1.86
N ASP A 32 26.32 -0.39 1.28
CA ASP A 32 27.28 0.67 0.94
C ASP A 32 27.79 1.45 2.17
N LEU A 33 27.02 1.49 3.25
CA LEU A 33 27.41 2.12 4.52
C LEU A 33 28.15 1.16 5.47
N LEU A 34 28.10 -0.15 5.20
CA LEU A 34 28.68 -1.16 6.09
C LEU A 34 30.21 -1.09 6.14
N ASN A 35 30.76 -0.69 7.25
CA ASN A 35 32.19 -0.76 7.53
C ASN A 35 32.51 -1.97 8.44
N MET A 36 32.86 -3.11 7.84
CA MET A 36 33.16 -4.35 8.56
C MET A 36 34.33 -4.24 9.56
N LYS A 37 35.28 -3.32 9.35
CA LYS A 37 36.40 -3.12 10.30
C LYS A 37 35.90 -2.44 11.57
N LYS A 38 35.09 -1.38 11.42
CA LYS A 38 34.48 -0.68 12.56
C LYS A 38 33.52 -1.60 13.31
N LEU A 39 32.68 -2.34 12.58
CA LEU A 39 31.74 -3.28 13.17
C LEU A 39 32.46 -4.34 14.03
N LYS A 40 33.45 -5.01 13.46
CA LYS A 40 34.24 -6.01 14.21
C LYS A 40 34.91 -5.43 15.44
N PHE A 41 35.43 -4.22 15.38
CA PHE A 41 36.04 -3.54 16.52
C PHE A 41 35.03 -3.33 17.66
N VAL A 42 33.83 -2.82 17.33
CA VAL A 42 32.76 -2.62 18.30
C VAL A 42 32.29 -3.93 18.91
N LEU A 43 32.03 -4.96 18.07
CA LEU A 43 31.57 -6.25 18.55
C LEU A 43 32.61 -6.97 19.41
N ASN A 44 33.91 -6.89 19.09
CA ASN A 44 34.98 -7.44 19.91
C ASN A 44 35.06 -6.76 21.29
N ASN A 45 34.86 -5.44 21.37
CA ASN A 45 34.83 -4.74 22.66
C ASN A 45 33.59 -5.13 23.49
N LEU A 46 32.46 -5.38 22.86
CA LEU A 46 31.24 -5.84 23.53
C LEU A 46 31.35 -7.30 23.98
N SER A 47 32.02 -8.16 23.22
CA SER A 47 32.22 -9.57 23.58
C SER A 47 33.13 -9.77 24.80
N GLN A 48 33.92 -8.75 25.16
CA GLN A 48 34.68 -8.79 26.45
C GLN A 48 33.79 -8.61 27.67
N GLN A 49 32.58 -8.07 27.49
CA GLN A 49 31.67 -7.78 28.60
C GLN A 49 30.52 -8.81 28.70
N THR A 50 30.26 -9.55 27.64
CA THR A 50 29.22 -10.61 27.59
C THR A 50 29.56 -11.63 26.52
N ASN A 51 28.95 -12.83 26.64
CA ASN A 51 29.04 -13.83 25.59
C ASN A 51 28.18 -13.37 24.40
N LEU A 52 28.82 -12.82 23.36
CA LEU A 52 28.18 -12.26 22.17
C LEU A 52 28.55 -13.10 20.93
N GLU A 53 27.57 -13.74 20.34
CA GLU A 53 27.70 -14.36 19.03
C GLU A 53 26.99 -13.51 17.98
N TYR A 54 27.51 -13.43 16.78
CA TYR A 54 26.84 -12.71 15.70
C TYR A 54 27.06 -13.41 14.36
N SER A 55 26.10 -13.22 13.49
CA SER A 55 26.18 -13.60 12.08
C SER A 55 25.76 -12.40 11.21
N SER A 56 26.24 -12.36 10.00
CA SER A 56 25.82 -11.36 9.03
C SER A 56 25.46 -12.02 7.71
N SER A 57 24.41 -11.54 7.09
CA SER A 57 23.99 -11.99 5.76
C SER A 57 23.57 -10.78 4.93
N VAL A 58 23.82 -10.85 3.65
CA VAL A 58 23.28 -9.86 2.70
C VAL A 58 21.84 -10.27 2.43
N MET A 59 20.91 -9.35 2.65
CA MET A 59 19.54 -9.56 2.19
C MET A 59 19.54 -9.43 0.66
N PRO A 60 19.07 -10.44 -0.07
CA PRO A 60 18.95 -10.30 -1.52
C PRO A 60 17.98 -9.14 -1.83
N ASP A 61 18.31 -8.42 -2.89
CA ASP A 61 17.42 -7.39 -3.43
C ASP A 61 16.17 -8.11 -3.97
N LYS A 62 15.17 -8.26 -3.11
CA LYS A 62 13.94 -8.97 -3.46
C LYS A 62 12.99 -7.96 -4.07
N ASN A 63 12.61 -8.19 -5.30
CA ASN A 63 11.53 -7.43 -5.92
C ASN A 63 10.20 -7.77 -5.22
N TRP A 64 9.95 -7.09 -4.09
CA TRP A 64 8.73 -7.25 -3.30
C TRP A 64 7.48 -6.97 -4.13
N ASN A 65 7.58 -6.10 -5.13
CA ASN A 65 6.48 -5.80 -6.03
C ASN A 65 6.10 -7.04 -6.85
N GLU A 66 7.08 -7.77 -7.39
CA GLU A 66 6.81 -8.98 -8.18
C GLU A 66 6.18 -10.10 -7.33
N GLU A 67 6.64 -10.28 -6.10
CA GLU A 67 6.06 -11.29 -5.20
C GLU A 67 4.65 -10.88 -4.75
N TRP A 68 4.46 -9.62 -4.51
CA TRP A 68 3.16 -9.07 -4.16
C TRP A 68 2.18 -9.15 -5.35
N GLU A 69 2.61 -8.83 -6.58
CA GLU A 69 1.83 -8.98 -7.80
C GLU A 69 1.34 -10.43 -8.01
N LYS A 70 2.20 -11.41 -7.73
CA LYS A 70 1.84 -12.84 -7.82
C LYS A 70 0.74 -13.25 -6.83
N ASN A 71 0.63 -12.56 -5.71
CA ASN A 71 -0.34 -12.85 -4.66
C ASN A 71 -1.59 -11.95 -4.72
N PHE A 72 -1.59 -10.93 -5.59
CA PHE A 72 -2.74 -10.07 -5.79
C PHE A 72 -3.70 -10.71 -6.79
N ASN A 73 -4.74 -11.35 -6.28
CA ASN A 73 -5.74 -12.00 -7.13
C ASN A 73 -6.83 -11.01 -7.56
N PRO A 74 -7.38 -11.13 -8.77
CA PRO A 74 -8.56 -10.39 -9.16
C PRO A 74 -9.76 -10.76 -8.27
N ILE A 75 -10.68 -9.81 -8.13
CA ILE A 75 -11.87 -9.94 -7.28
C ILE A 75 -13.12 -9.94 -8.16
N GLU A 76 -13.99 -10.88 -7.90
CA GLU A 76 -15.30 -11.00 -8.55
C GLU A 76 -16.40 -10.65 -7.56
N ILE A 77 -17.22 -9.64 -7.89
CA ILE A 77 -18.35 -9.23 -7.06
C ILE A 77 -19.65 -9.57 -7.78
N ASN A 78 -20.32 -10.61 -7.29
CA ASN A 78 -21.67 -11.07 -7.72
C ASN A 78 -21.87 -11.17 -9.24
N SER A 79 -20.86 -11.62 -9.98
CA SER A 79 -20.86 -11.69 -11.44
C SER A 79 -21.18 -10.35 -12.13
N LYS A 80 -21.12 -9.24 -11.41
CA LYS A 80 -21.40 -7.89 -11.90
C LYS A 80 -20.15 -7.05 -12.11
N CYS A 81 -19.19 -7.16 -11.18
CA CYS A 81 -17.95 -6.36 -11.18
C CYS A 81 -16.73 -7.27 -11.11
N TYR A 82 -15.77 -7.00 -11.97
CA TYR A 82 -14.45 -7.61 -11.97
C TYR A 82 -13.40 -6.56 -11.65
N ILE A 83 -12.73 -6.70 -10.51
CA ILE A 83 -11.67 -5.78 -10.08
C ILE A 83 -10.35 -6.48 -10.32
N ARG A 84 -9.46 -5.85 -11.04
CA ARG A 84 -8.16 -6.40 -11.37
C ARG A 84 -7.05 -5.35 -11.37
N SER A 85 -5.83 -5.79 -11.35
CA SER A 85 -4.69 -4.93 -11.70
C SER A 85 -4.42 -4.93 -13.20
N SER A 86 -3.59 -3.98 -13.66
CA SER A 86 -3.20 -3.84 -15.07
C SER A 86 -2.45 -5.07 -15.62
N PHE A 87 -1.74 -5.82 -14.77
CA PHE A 87 -1.02 -7.05 -15.14
C PHE A 87 -1.92 -8.29 -15.27
N HIS A 88 -3.17 -8.23 -14.82
CA HIS A 88 -4.13 -9.31 -15.00
C HIS A 88 -4.83 -9.22 -16.37
N LYS A 89 -5.23 -10.37 -16.88
CA LYS A 89 -6.02 -10.43 -18.12
C LYS A 89 -7.42 -9.85 -17.90
N PRO A 90 -7.97 -9.10 -18.87
CA PRO A 90 -9.36 -8.68 -18.87
C PRO A 90 -10.33 -9.87 -18.81
N ASN A 91 -11.50 -9.66 -18.21
CA ASN A 91 -12.56 -10.64 -18.17
C ASN A 91 -13.90 -10.04 -18.61
N ASN A 92 -14.26 -10.25 -19.86
CA ASN A 92 -15.46 -9.70 -20.48
C ASN A 92 -16.79 -10.36 -20.04
N ASN A 93 -16.74 -11.29 -19.11
CA ASN A 93 -17.95 -11.94 -18.57
C ASN A 93 -18.68 -11.06 -17.53
N PHE A 94 -18.06 -9.96 -17.12
CA PHE A 94 -18.61 -9.05 -16.12
C PHE A 94 -19.18 -7.79 -16.78
N LYS A 95 -20.21 -7.23 -16.16
CA LYS A 95 -20.82 -5.98 -16.62
C LYS A 95 -19.86 -4.81 -16.53
N ASP A 96 -19.16 -4.72 -15.41
CA ASP A 96 -18.20 -3.68 -15.12
C ASP A 96 -16.84 -4.28 -14.79
N GLU A 97 -15.80 -3.78 -15.43
CA GLU A 97 -14.41 -4.07 -15.08
C GLU A 97 -13.78 -2.81 -14.48
N ILE A 98 -13.08 -2.94 -13.37
CA ILE A 98 -12.35 -1.84 -12.73
C ILE A 98 -10.88 -2.23 -12.60
N ILE A 99 -10.00 -1.38 -13.13
CA ILE A 99 -8.55 -1.58 -13.05
C ILE A 99 -8.03 -0.73 -11.90
N ILE A 100 -7.37 -1.36 -10.94
CA ILE A 100 -6.76 -0.71 -9.79
C ILE A 100 -5.27 -1.03 -9.77
N THR A 101 -4.45 -0.01 -9.66
CA THR A 101 -3.04 -0.17 -9.29
C THR A 101 -2.97 -0.27 -7.77
N PRO A 102 -2.71 -1.45 -7.23
CA PRO A 102 -2.63 -1.61 -5.79
C PRO A 102 -1.32 -0.98 -5.30
N LYS A 103 -1.48 0.06 -4.52
CA LYS A 103 -0.41 0.78 -3.82
C LYS A 103 -0.71 0.75 -2.32
N MET A 104 -0.16 1.65 -1.55
CA MET A 104 -0.41 1.75 -0.11
C MET A 104 -1.77 2.40 0.23
N SER A 105 -2.65 2.62 -0.75
CA SER A 105 -3.97 3.21 -0.56
C SER A 105 -5.03 2.14 -0.27
N PHE A 106 -5.98 2.46 0.61
CA PHE A 106 -7.13 1.60 0.89
C PHE A 106 -8.09 1.53 -0.30
N GLY A 107 -8.85 0.44 -0.43
CA GLY A 107 -9.88 0.31 -1.46
C GLY A 107 -9.46 -0.51 -2.68
N THR A 108 -8.62 -1.52 -2.51
CA THR A 108 -8.27 -2.47 -3.60
C THR A 108 -9.36 -3.48 -3.92
N GLY A 109 -10.44 -3.51 -3.13
CA GLY A 109 -11.53 -4.47 -3.25
C GLY A 109 -11.39 -5.73 -2.39
N HIS A 110 -10.19 -6.04 -1.89
CA HIS A 110 -9.94 -7.23 -1.05
C HIS A 110 -10.51 -7.10 0.35
N HIS A 111 -10.64 -5.88 0.87
CA HIS A 111 -11.24 -5.67 2.16
C HIS A 111 -12.76 -5.81 2.09
N GLU A 112 -13.35 -6.49 3.07
CA GLU A 112 -14.78 -6.80 3.13
C GLU A 112 -15.66 -5.55 3.04
N THR A 113 -15.24 -4.42 3.63
CA THR A 113 -16.00 -3.17 3.54
C THR A 113 -16.09 -2.64 2.12
N THR A 114 -14.99 -2.66 1.36
CA THR A 114 -14.98 -2.23 -0.04
C THR A 114 -15.83 -3.16 -0.88
N PHE A 115 -15.72 -4.48 -0.65
CA PHE A 115 -16.55 -5.48 -1.32
C PHE A 115 -18.05 -5.23 -1.07
N LEU A 116 -18.46 -5.04 0.20
CA LEU A 116 -19.84 -4.79 0.57
C LEU A 116 -20.37 -3.48 -0.02
N MET A 117 -19.57 -2.40 0.03
CA MET A 117 -19.96 -1.12 -0.57
C MET A 117 -20.20 -1.27 -2.07
N ILE A 118 -19.29 -1.89 -2.81
CA ILE A 118 -19.47 -2.13 -4.25
C ILE A 118 -20.73 -2.98 -4.50
N ASN A 119 -20.93 -4.03 -3.72
CA ASN A 119 -22.12 -4.87 -3.83
C ASN A 119 -23.41 -4.05 -3.65
N GLU A 120 -23.50 -3.22 -2.62
CA GLU A 120 -24.65 -2.37 -2.36
C GLU A 120 -24.86 -1.29 -3.44
N MET A 121 -23.78 -0.75 -3.99
CA MET A 121 -23.88 0.19 -5.11
C MET A 121 -24.63 -0.39 -6.31
N TYR A 122 -24.62 -1.71 -6.52
CA TYR A 122 -25.42 -2.35 -7.58
C TYR A 122 -26.92 -2.37 -7.29
N ASN A 123 -27.34 -2.15 -6.07
CA ASN A 123 -28.73 -2.03 -5.67
C ASN A 123 -29.25 -0.59 -5.74
N LEU A 124 -28.36 0.38 -6.01
CA LEU A 124 -28.67 1.81 -6.09
C LEU A 124 -28.63 2.32 -7.53
N SER A 125 -29.46 3.32 -7.83
CA SER A 125 -29.38 4.07 -9.11
C SER A 125 -28.46 5.27 -8.94
N PHE A 126 -27.50 5.40 -9.85
CA PHE A 126 -26.57 6.52 -9.93
C PHE A 126 -26.88 7.45 -11.12
N ASP A 127 -27.81 7.08 -11.98
CA ASP A 127 -28.14 7.86 -13.18
C ASP A 127 -28.44 9.31 -12.84
N ASN A 128 -27.66 10.21 -13.42
CA ASN A 128 -27.75 11.67 -13.20
C ASN A 128 -27.60 12.15 -11.74
N LYS A 129 -27.07 11.32 -10.85
CA LYS A 129 -26.83 11.68 -9.44
C LYS A 129 -25.50 12.41 -9.28
N SER A 130 -25.43 13.24 -8.24
CA SER A 130 -24.16 13.71 -7.69
C SER A 130 -23.69 12.75 -6.60
N VAL A 131 -22.39 12.44 -6.59
CA VAL A 131 -21.77 11.51 -5.66
C VAL A 131 -20.59 12.21 -4.99
N LEU A 132 -20.50 12.05 -3.69
CA LEU A 132 -19.35 12.44 -2.88
C LEU A 132 -18.77 11.19 -2.22
N ASP A 133 -17.50 10.91 -2.52
CA ASP A 133 -16.73 9.77 -1.98
C ASP A 133 -15.69 10.31 -1.00
N VAL A 134 -15.98 10.22 0.31
CA VAL A 134 -15.15 10.76 1.38
C VAL A 134 -14.20 9.68 1.89
N GLY A 135 -12.90 9.98 1.90
CA GLY A 135 -11.85 8.98 2.11
C GLY A 135 -11.76 8.04 0.91
N CYS A 136 -11.66 8.61 -0.30
CA CYS A 136 -11.82 7.85 -1.55
C CYS A 136 -10.75 6.77 -1.79
N GLY A 137 -9.60 6.84 -1.11
CA GLY A 137 -8.54 5.85 -1.21
C GLY A 137 -8.05 5.64 -2.64
N THR A 138 -8.21 4.43 -3.16
CA THR A 138 -7.90 4.09 -4.57
C THR A 138 -8.84 4.75 -5.58
N GLY A 139 -9.93 5.40 -5.14
CA GLY A 139 -10.98 5.95 -5.99
C GLY A 139 -11.96 4.91 -6.55
N ILE A 140 -11.92 3.68 -6.07
CA ILE A 140 -12.71 2.57 -6.65
C ILE A 140 -14.22 2.83 -6.64
N LEU A 141 -14.77 3.44 -5.57
CA LEU A 141 -16.19 3.73 -5.47
C LEU A 141 -16.58 4.90 -6.38
N SER A 142 -15.73 5.92 -6.48
CA SER A 142 -15.85 7.01 -7.43
C SER A 142 -15.85 6.50 -8.89
N ILE A 143 -14.92 5.59 -9.23
CA ILE A 143 -14.81 4.96 -10.55
C ILE A 143 -16.08 4.16 -10.87
N LEU A 144 -16.57 3.34 -9.93
CA LEU A 144 -17.81 2.60 -10.12
C LEU A 144 -19.01 3.54 -10.28
N SER A 145 -19.06 4.63 -9.54
CA SER A 145 -20.12 5.64 -9.68
C SER A 145 -20.17 6.22 -11.08
N SER A 146 -19.01 6.52 -11.68
CA SER A 146 -18.91 6.98 -13.06
C SER A 146 -19.42 5.91 -14.05
N LYS A 147 -18.99 4.67 -13.89
CA LYS A 147 -19.45 3.55 -14.74
C LYS A 147 -20.98 3.31 -14.62
N LYS A 148 -21.59 3.74 -13.52
CA LYS A 148 -23.04 3.71 -13.28
C LYS A 148 -23.75 5.01 -13.67
N ASN A 149 -23.14 5.86 -14.51
CA ASN A 149 -23.68 7.10 -15.07
C ASN A 149 -23.97 8.22 -14.05
N ALA A 150 -23.22 8.29 -12.97
CA ALA A 150 -23.26 9.45 -12.09
C ALA A 150 -22.84 10.72 -12.85
N LYS A 151 -23.54 11.84 -12.62
CA LYS A 151 -23.36 13.08 -13.38
C LYS A 151 -22.19 13.92 -12.86
N LYS A 152 -22.08 14.05 -11.55
CA LYS A 152 -21.01 14.79 -10.87
C LYS A 152 -20.43 13.88 -9.79
N ILE A 153 -19.14 13.71 -9.79
CA ILE A 153 -18.47 12.85 -8.80
C ILE A 153 -17.30 13.62 -8.21
N ILE A 154 -17.26 13.69 -6.91
CA ILE A 154 -16.15 14.25 -6.16
C ILE A 154 -15.59 13.12 -5.27
N GLY A 155 -14.30 12.82 -5.41
CA GLY A 155 -13.56 11.96 -4.51
C GLY A 155 -12.60 12.82 -3.68
N ILE A 156 -12.63 12.69 -2.36
CA ILE A 156 -11.74 13.45 -1.49
C ILE A 156 -11.00 12.53 -0.53
N ASP A 157 -9.70 12.79 -0.35
CA ASP A 157 -8.87 12.08 0.62
C ASP A 157 -7.83 13.03 1.22
N ILE A 158 -7.56 12.88 2.51
CA ILE A 158 -6.55 13.67 3.22
C ILE A 158 -5.12 13.19 2.93
N ASP A 159 -4.98 11.94 2.49
CA ASP A 159 -3.69 11.32 2.19
C ASP A 159 -3.29 11.60 0.75
N ASN A 160 -2.17 12.29 0.56
CA ASN A 160 -1.62 12.58 -0.76
C ASN A 160 -1.40 11.32 -1.61
N TRP A 161 -0.97 10.20 -1.01
CA TRP A 161 -0.78 8.93 -1.74
C TRP A 161 -2.12 8.37 -2.27
N ALA A 162 -3.18 8.45 -1.46
CA ALA A 162 -4.52 8.06 -1.86
C ALA A 162 -5.05 8.95 -2.98
N TYR A 163 -4.92 10.27 -2.84
CA TYR A 163 -5.28 11.25 -3.86
C TYR A 163 -4.58 10.98 -5.19
N GLN A 164 -3.24 10.81 -5.20
CA GLN A 164 -2.49 10.53 -6.43
C GLN A 164 -2.89 9.18 -7.05
N ASN A 165 -3.10 8.16 -6.21
CA ASN A 165 -3.50 6.84 -6.66
C ASN A 165 -4.92 6.82 -7.27
N SER A 166 -5.85 7.59 -6.72
CA SER A 166 -7.20 7.70 -7.27
C SER A 166 -7.21 8.32 -8.67
N ILE A 167 -6.42 9.36 -8.90
CA ILE A 167 -6.24 9.97 -10.23
C ILE A 167 -5.64 8.97 -11.22
N GLU A 168 -4.61 8.23 -10.82
CA GLU A 168 -3.99 7.21 -11.67
C GLU A 168 -4.98 6.11 -12.06
N ASN A 169 -5.73 5.60 -11.07
CA ASN A 169 -6.73 4.57 -11.32
C ASN A 169 -7.88 5.07 -12.20
N SER A 170 -8.33 6.31 -12.04
CA SER A 170 -9.33 6.92 -12.92
C SER A 170 -8.85 6.92 -14.38
N LYS A 171 -7.61 7.33 -14.63
CA LYS A 171 -6.99 7.30 -15.97
C LYS A 171 -6.90 5.89 -16.54
N LEU A 172 -6.51 4.89 -15.74
CA LEU A 172 -6.46 3.48 -16.16
C LEU A 172 -7.83 2.96 -16.61
N ASN A 173 -8.90 3.48 -16.02
CA ASN A 173 -10.27 3.14 -16.37
C ASN A 173 -10.86 4.07 -17.47
N SER A 174 -10.09 4.99 -18.04
CA SER A 174 -10.52 5.96 -19.06
C SER A 174 -11.70 6.81 -18.58
N ILE A 175 -11.65 7.26 -17.32
CA ILE A 175 -12.69 8.06 -16.67
C ILE A 175 -12.14 9.47 -16.40
N GLU A 176 -12.86 10.49 -16.84
CA GLU A 176 -12.46 11.90 -16.75
C GLU A 176 -13.47 12.78 -15.98
N ASN A 177 -14.64 12.25 -15.62
CA ASN A 177 -15.73 12.99 -14.96
C ASN A 177 -15.72 12.89 -13.44
N ILE A 178 -14.55 12.68 -12.83
CA ILE A 178 -14.35 12.66 -11.39
C ILE A 178 -13.40 13.78 -10.99
N ASP A 179 -13.85 14.64 -10.09
CA ASP A 179 -13.01 15.66 -9.47
C ASP A 179 -12.40 15.08 -8.19
N PHE A 180 -11.08 14.80 -8.20
CA PHE A 180 -10.38 14.39 -6.99
C PHE A 180 -9.78 15.59 -6.27
N ILE A 181 -9.92 15.62 -4.95
CA ILE A 181 -9.45 16.69 -4.06
C ILE A 181 -8.57 16.08 -2.97
N GLU A 182 -7.39 16.68 -2.75
CA GLU A 182 -6.57 16.38 -1.58
C GLU A 182 -6.98 17.31 -0.44
N GLY A 183 -7.49 16.75 0.65
CA GLY A 183 -7.88 17.54 1.83
C GLY A 183 -9.06 16.99 2.59
N GLU A 184 -9.64 17.84 3.43
CA GLU A 184 -10.80 17.53 4.28
C GLU A 184 -12.11 17.89 3.57
N ILE A 185 -13.22 17.38 4.11
CA ILE A 185 -14.56 17.53 3.52
C ILE A 185 -15.04 18.99 3.42
N ASP A 186 -14.52 19.88 4.22
CA ASP A 186 -14.80 21.32 4.19
C ASP A 186 -14.33 22.02 2.91
N LEU A 187 -13.53 21.35 2.09
CA LEU A 187 -13.14 21.83 0.75
C LEU A 187 -14.20 21.53 -0.34
N VAL A 188 -15.27 20.84 0.03
CA VAL A 188 -16.33 20.46 -0.94
C VAL A 188 -17.54 21.36 -0.74
N ASP A 189 -17.82 22.22 -1.74
CA ASP A 189 -19.00 23.07 -1.82
C ASP A 189 -20.24 22.35 -2.42
#